data_d55b7e669bc04abd2818c3268b06b762
#
_entry.id   d55b7e669bc04abd2818c3268b06b762
#
_cell.length_a   1.000
_cell.length_b   1.000
_cell.length_c   1.000
_cell.angle_alpha   90.00
_cell.angle_beta   90.00
_cell.angle_gamma   90.00
#
_symmetry.space_group_name_H-M   'P 1'
#
loop_
_entity.id
_entity.type
_entity.pdbx_description
1 polymer ?
#
loop_
_entity_poly.entity_id
_entity_poly.type
_entity_poly.pdbx_seq_one_letter_code
_entity_poly.pdbx_strand_id
1 'polypeptide(L)'
;MTFSIRSMTEADIDAVYAIEKNVHIAPWNRDILRDCVRVGYDCRVFETNVADKPVIIGYIICRISNNCSHILNFCIAKSYQSQGYGRKFLQNVLNSLIQLSHIEYVVLEVRPSNKIALSLYHSMGFEQAEIKPAYYTDNNNVEDAILLKKMLHF
;
A
#
# COMPACT_ATOMS: atom_id res chain seq x y z
N MET A 1 -19.14 6.47 -11.04
CA MET A 1 -18.67 6.59 -9.64
C MET A 1 -17.51 7.57 -9.57
N THR A 2 -17.50 8.40 -8.55
CA THR A 2 -16.44 9.37 -8.33
C THR A 2 -15.43 8.80 -7.33
N PHE A 3 -14.15 8.88 -7.68
CA PHE A 3 -13.06 8.40 -6.80
C PHE A 3 -12.19 9.58 -6.38
N SER A 4 -11.68 9.53 -5.16
CA SER A 4 -10.73 10.51 -4.68
C SER A 4 -9.67 9.86 -3.80
N ILE A 5 -8.49 10.47 -3.78
CA ILE A 5 -7.37 10.05 -2.93
C ILE A 5 -7.01 11.25 -2.07
N ARG A 6 -6.96 11.04 -0.77
CA ARG A 6 -6.65 12.10 0.19
C ARG A 6 -5.78 11.56 1.31
N SER A 7 -5.21 12.46 2.09
CA SER A 7 -4.45 12.07 3.28
C SER A 7 -5.37 11.36 4.28
N MET A 8 -4.84 10.30 4.88
CA MET A 8 -5.50 9.57 5.96
C MET A 8 -5.42 10.38 7.25
N THR A 9 -6.50 10.42 8.00
CA THR A 9 -6.56 11.02 9.32
C THR A 9 -6.89 9.98 10.37
N GLU A 10 -6.79 10.36 11.66
CA GLU A 10 -7.14 9.43 12.74
C GLU A 10 -8.62 9.02 12.69
N ALA A 11 -9.48 9.85 12.14
CA ALA A 11 -10.90 9.53 11.96
C ALA A 11 -11.12 8.37 10.98
N ASP A 12 -10.14 8.07 10.13
CA ASP A 12 -10.24 6.99 9.13
C ASP A 12 -9.81 5.63 9.68
N ILE A 13 -9.19 5.58 10.85
CA ILE A 13 -8.54 4.37 11.35
C ILE A 13 -9.50 3.19 11.51
N ASP A 14 -10.73 3.42 11.96
CA ASP A 14 -11.71 2.34 12.10
C ASP A 14 -12.01 1.67 10.76
N ALA A 15 -12.25 2.47 9.72
CA ALA A 15 -12.53 1.97 8.38
C ALA A 15 -11.30 1.27 7.78
N VAL A 16 -10.11 1.84 7.96
CA VAL A 16 -8.85 1.24 7.48
C VAL A 16 -8.57 -0.08 8.18
N TYR A 17 -8.74 -0.13 9.50
CA TYR A 17 -8.55 -1.37 10.25
C TYR A 17 -9.52 -2.47 9.83
N ALA A 18 -10.77 -2.12 9.53
CA ALA A 18 -11.76 -3.09 9.04
C ALA A 18 -11.29 -3.74 7.73
N ILE A 19 -10.65 -2.98 6.83
CA ILE A 19 -10.08 -3.52 5.60
C ILE A 19 -8.85 -4.37 5.92
N GLU A 20 -7.95 -3.86 6.76
CA GLU A 20 -6.70 -4.52 7.13
C GLU A 20 -6.95 -5.93 7.66
N LYS A 21 -7.83 -6.08 8.64
CA LYS A 21 -8.09 -7.38 9.27
C LYS A 21 -8.82 -8.37 8.36
N ASN A 22 -9.55 -7.88 7.34
CA ASN A 22 -10.28 -8.75 6.42
C ASN A 22 -9.43 -9.25 5.25
N VAL A 23 -8.35 -8.54 4.92
CA VAL A 23 -7.54 -8.83 3.73
C VAL A 23 -6.22 -9.52 4.09
N HIS A 24 -5.54 -9.07 5.13
CA HIS A 24 -4.21 -9.57 5.46
C HIS A 24 -4.23 -10.82 6.35
N ILE A 25 -3.28 -11.74 6.09
CA ILE A 25 -3.11 -12.97 6.88
C ILE A 25 -2.70 -12.62 8.32
N ALA A 26 -1.76 -11.68 8.45
CA ALA A 26 -1.25 -11.21 9.74
C ALA A 26 -1.50 -9.70 9.83
N PRO A 27 -2.73 -9.29 10.14
CA PRO A 27 -3.06 -7.86 10.09
C PRO A 27 -2.35 -7.06 11.18
N TRP A 28 -2.00 -5.81 10.85
CA TRP A 28 -1.56 -4.84 11.85
C TRP A 28 -2.74 -4.54 12.79
N ASN A 29 -2.42 -4.24 14.06
CA ASN A 29 -3.45 -3.78 14.97
C ASN A 29 -3.77 -2.29 14.75
N ARG A 30 -4.86 -1.85 15.36
CA ARG A 30 -5.35 -0.47 15.25
C ARG A 30 -4.31 0.56 15.68
N ASP A 31 -3.57 0.27 16.75
CA ASP A 31 -2.60 1.20 17.31
C ASP A 31 -1.43 1.43 16.36
N ILE A 32 -0.98 0.41 15.65
CA ILE A 32 0.08 0.55 14.64
C ILE A 32 -0.38 1.48 13.51
N LEU A 33 -1.60 1.28 13.01
CA LEU A 33 -2.16 2.12 11.95
C LEU A 33 -2.27 3.58 12.41
N ARG A 34 -2.78 3.81 13.62
CA ARG A 34 -2.88 5.15 14.19
C ARG A 34 -1.52 5.80 14.35
N ASP A 35 -0.53 5.05 14.83
CA ASP A 35 0.82 5.57 15.05
C ASP A 35 1.48 6.01 13.75
N CYS A 36 1.25 5.30 12.64
CA CYS A 36 1.75 5.71 11.32
C CYS A 36 1.23 7.10 10.94
N VAL A 37 -0.04 7.38 11.20
CA VAL A 37 -0.62 8.71 10.95
C VAL A 37 0.00 9.75 11.88
N ARG A 38 0.12 9.43 13.17
CA ARG A 38 0.62 10.38 14.18
C ARG A 38 2.09 10.76 13.98
N VAL A 39 2.93 9.83 13.54
CA VAL A 39 4.35 10.13 13.28
C VAL A 39 4.56 10.83 11.94
N GLY A 40 3.50 11.02 11.15
CA GLY A 40 3.57 11.77 9.90
C GLY A 40 4.02 11.00 8.69
N TYR A 41 3.83 9.68 8.66
CA TYR A 41 4.07 8.90 7.44
C TYR A 41 3.13 9.36 6.34
N ASP A 42 3.50 9.08 5.09
CA ASP A 42 2.65 9.37 3.93
C ASP A 42 1.53 8.31 3.87
N CYS A 43 0.42 8.60 4.53
CA CYS A 43 -0.73 7.71 4.64
C CYS A 43 -1.87 8.30 3.82
N ARG A 44 -2.42 7.52 2.90
CA ARG A 44 -3.51 7.98 2.02
C ARG A 44 -4.64 6.97 1.99
N VAL A 45 -5.85 7.48 1.81
CA VAL A 45 -7.04 6.66 1.58
C VAL A 45 -7.59 6.91 0.19
N PHE A 46 -8.12 5.84 -0.39
CA PHE A 46 -8.82 5.85 -1.67
C PHE A 46 -10.29 5.67 -1.36
N GLU A 47 -11.11 6.64 -1.75
CA GLU A 47 -12.53 6.60 -1.43
C GLU A 47 -13.40 6.85 -2.64
N THR A 48 -14.62 6.34 -2.58
CA THR A 48 -15.67 6.58 -3.55
C THR A 48 -16.95 6.95 -2.83
N ASN A 49 -17.97 7.36 -3.58
CA ASN A 49 -19.29 7.64 -3.01
C ASN A 49 -20.22 6.46 -3.29
N VAL A 50 -20.91 6.00 -2.26
CA VAL A 50 -21.96 5.01 -2.34
C VAL A 50 -23.20 5.62 -1.71
N ALA A 51 -24.28 5.77 -2.48
CA ALA A 51 -25.51 6.44 -2.03
C ALA A 51 -25.22 7.82 -1.42
N ASP A 52 -24.39 8.61 -2.11
CA ASP A 52 -23.97 9.96 -1.72
C ASP A 52 -23.15 10.05 -0.41
N LYS A 53 -22.62 8.91 0.05
CA LYS A 53 -21.75 8.86 1.23
C LYS A 53 -20.34 8.41 0.84
N PRO A 54 -19.28 9.05 1.38
CA PRO A 54 -17.93 8.61 1.11
C PRO A 54 -17.64 7.26 1.78
N VAL A 55 -17.03 6.37 1.03
CA VAL A 55 -16.64 5.03 1.50
C VAL A 55 -15.18 4.82 1.17
N ILE A 56 -14.37 4.45 2.16
CA ILE A 56 -12.98 4.10 1.95
C ILE A 56 -12.91 2.68 1.38
N ILE A 57 -12.30 2.54 0.20
CA ILE A 57 -12.15 1.27 -0.49
C ILE A 57 -10.71 0.78 -0.56
N GLY A 58 -9.77 1.59 -0.11
CA GLY A 58 -8.37 1.21 -0.08
C GLY A 58 -7.54 2.21 0.71
N TYR A 59 -6.31 1.83 1.01
CA TYR A 59 -5.37 2.69 1.70
C TYR A 59 -3.94 2.30 1.36
N ILE A 60 -3.02 3.25 1.57
CA ILE A 60 -1.58 3.02 1.40
C ILE A 60 -0.85 3.75 2.53
N ILE A 61 0.18 3.11 3.06
CA ILE A 61 1.06 3.70 4.08
C ILE A 61 2.48 3.61 3.57
N CYS A 62 3.13 4.76 3.42
CA CYS A 62 4.49 4.88 2.92
C CYS A 62 5.34 5.64 3.92
N ARG A 63 6.60 5.24 4.04
CA ARG A 63 7.60 5.97 4.81
C ARG A 63 8.59 6.58 3.83
N ILE A 64 8.68 7.91 3.81
CA ILE A 64 9.65 8.61 2.99
C ILE A 64 10.91 8.81 3.83
N SER A 65 12.04 8.36 3.32
CA SER A 65 13.33 8.46 3.97
C SER A 65 14.39 8.81 2.93
N ASN A 66 15.00 9.98 3.06
CA ASN A 66 15.96 10.49 2.07
C ASN A 66 15.34 10.56 0.67
N ASN A 67 15.84 9.75 -0.26
CA ASN A 67 15.42 9.71 -1.65
C ASN A 67 14.47 8.54 -1.98
N CYS A 68 13.93 7.88 -0.96
CA CYS A 68 13.15 6.65 -1.13
C CYS A 68 11.77 6.76 -0.48
N SER A 69 10.75 6.27 -1.17
CA SER A 69 9.44 5.97 -0.57
C SER A 69 9.33 4.47 -0.38
N HIS A 70 9.15 4.03 0.87
CA HIS A 70 8.97 2.63 1.20
C HIS A 70 7.48 2.37 1.46
N ILE A 71 6.84 1.60 0.59
CA ILE A 71 5.45 1.22 0.79
C ILE A 71 5.42 0.13 1.87
N LEU A 72 4.88 0.48 3.03
CA LEU A 72 4.80 -0.42 4.18
C LEU A 72 3.52 -1.24 4.17
N ASN A 73 2.45 -0.70 3.61
CA ASN A 73 1.15 -1.36 3.54
C ASN A 73 0.34 -0.76 2.39
N PHE A 74 -0.30 -1.61 1.62
CA PHE A 74 -1.12 -1.21 0.48
C PHE A 74 -2.23 -2.23 0.30
N CYS A 75 -3.48 -1.78 0.27
CA CYS A 75 -4.61 -2.67 0.28
C CYS A 75 -5.84 -2.07 -0.39
N ILE A 76 -6.57 -2.92 -1.09
CA ILE A 76 -7.92 -2.64 -1.60
C ILE A 76 -8.89 -3.57 -0.88
N ALA A 77 -10.02 -3.05 -0.42
CA ALA A 77 -11.06 -3.83 0.23
C ALA A 77 -11.53 -4.99 -0.66
N LYS A 78 -11.83 -6.14 -0.05
CA LYS A 78 -12.14 -7.38 -0.79
C LYS A 78 -13.19 -7.20 -1.87
N SER A 79 -14.27 -6.49 -1.58
CA SER A 79 -15.37 -6.31 -2.53
C SER A 79 -15.02 -5.43 -3.72
N TYR A 80 -13.88 -4.75 -3.67
CA TYR A 80 -13.40 -3.87 -4.74
C TYR A 80 -12.14 -4.39 -5.44
N GLN A 81 -11.66 -5.58 -5.06
CA GLN A 81 -10.49 -6.19 -5.70
C GLN A 81 -10.80 -6.74 -7.09
N SER A 82 -9.75 -6.92 -7.90
CA SER A 82 -9.83 -7.48 -9.26
C SER A 82 -10.64 -6.63 -10.24
N GLN A 83 -10.71 -5.33 -10.01
CA GLN A 83 -11.46 -4.38 -10.84
C GLN A 83 -10.59 -3.23 -11.34
N GLY A 84 -9.27 -3.30 -11.13
CA GLY A 84 -8.33 -2.27 -11.58
C GLY A 84 -8.11 -1.13 -10.59
N TYR A 85 -8.73 -1.15 -9.43
CA TYR A 85 -8.60 -0.05 -8.46
C TYR A 85 -7.21 0.01 -7.81
N GLY A 86 -6.59 -1.14 -7.57
CA GLY A 86 -5.23 -1.18 -7.04
C GLY A 86 -4.24 -0.48 -7.96
N ARG A 87 -4.32 -0.76 -9.26
CA ARG A 87 -3.50 -0.10 -10.28
C ARG A 87 -3.75 1.40 -10.31
N LYS A 88 -5.01 1.80 -10.33
CA LYS A 88 -5.39 3.21 -10.37
C LYS A 88 -4.87 3.98 -9.16
N PHE A 89 -5.02 3.42 -7.98
CA PHE A 89 -4.55 4.02 -6.74
C PHE A 89 -3.03 4.12 -6.73
N LEU A 90 -2.33 3.03 -7.00
CA LEU A 90 -0.87 3.01 -6.99
C LEU A 90 -0.28 3.95 -8.04
N GLN A 91 -0.87 3.98 -9.25
CA GLN A 91 -0.41 4.89 -10.30
C GLN A 91 -0.53 6.35 -9.88
N ASN A 92 -1.63 6.70 -9.21
CA ASN A 92 -1.82 8.07 -8.71
C ASN A 92 -0.76 8.42 -7.65
N VAL A 93 -0.47 7.49 -6.74
CA VAL A 93 0.58 7.69 -5.72
C VAL A 93 1.94 7.87 -6.38
N LEU A 94 2.29 7.01 -7.33
CA LEU A 94 3.56 7.11 -8.06
C LEU A 94 3.68 8.44 -8.80
N ASN A 95 2.61 8.88 -9.46
CA ASN A 95 2.59 10.16 -10.17
C ASN A 95 2.86 11.33 -9.21
N SER A 96 2.28 11.29 -8.01
CA SER A 96 2.53 12.34 -7.01
C SER A 96 3.98 12.33 -6.51
N LEU A 97 4.59 11.16 -6.36
CA LEU A 97 5.98 11.03 -5.94
C LEU A 97 6.96 11.54 -7.02
N ILE A 98 6.63 11.32 -8.29
CA ILE A 98 7.44 11.81 -9.41
C ILE A 98 7.53 13.34 -9.37
N GLN A 99 6.50 14.04 -8.90
CA GLN A 99 6.52 15.48 -8.75
C GLN A 99 7.48 15.96 -7.66
N LEU A 100 7.87 15.07 -6.74
CA LEU A 100 8.85 15.35 -5.70
C LEU A 100 10.23 14.96 -6.21
N SER A 101 10.99 15.91 -6.73
CA SER A 101 12.24 15.64 -7.45
C SER A 101 13.30 14.92 -6.61
N HIS A 102 13.22 14.99 -5.27
CA HIS A 102 14.16 14.32 -4.38
C HIS A 102 13.87 12.84 -4.17
N ILE A 103 12.66 12.36 -4.52
CA ILE A 103 12.33 10.94 -4.40
C ILE A 103 12.76 10.24 -5.69
N GLU A 104 13.76 9.37 -5.59
CA GLU A 104 14.35 8.71 -6.74
C GLU A 104 13.77 7.33 -7.02
N TYR A 105 13.33 6.63 -5.97
CA TYR A 105 12.81 5.27 -6.13
C TYR A 105 11.81 4.89 -5.04
N VAL A 106 11.06 3.83 -5.32
CA VAL A 106 10.06 3.24 -4.43
C VAL A 106 10.42 1.78 -4.20
N VAL A 107 10.31 1.31 -2.96
CA VAL A 107 10.52 -0.09 -2.61
C VAL A 107 9.32 -0.63 -1.84
N LEU A 108 9.13 -1.94 -1.91
CA LEU A 108 8.14 -2.67 -1.10
C LEU A 108 8.57 -4.12 -0.95
N GLU A 109 8.08 -4.77 0.11
CA GLU A 109 8.22 -6.21 0.29
C GLU A 109 6.91 -6.89 -0.07
N VAL A 110 7.00 -8.07 -0.71
CA VAL A 110 5.82 -8.85 -1.08
C VAL A 110 6.11 -10.34 -0.90
N ARG A 111 5.10 -11.10 -0.48
CA ARG A 111 5.21 -12.56 -0.36
C ARG A 111 5.28 -13.19 -1.75
N PRO A 112 6.17 -14.18 -1.98
CA PRO A 112 6.18 -14.93 -3.24
C PRO A 112 4.83 -15.59 -3.55
N SER A 113 4.08 -15.96 -2.54
CA SER A 113 2.75 -16.58 -2.70
C SER A 113 1.70 -15.61 -3.20
N ASN A 114 1.90 -14.30 -3.05
CA ASN A 114 0.95 -13.29 -3.49
C ASN A 114 1.12 -12.99 -4.98
N LYS A 115 0.67 -13.91 -5.82
CA LYS A 115 0.86 -13.84 -7.28
C LYS A 115 0.14 -12.66 -7.91
N ILE A 116 -1.03 -12.29 -7.39
CA ILE A 116 -1.82 -11.17 -7.90
C ILE A 116 -1.06 -9.86 -7.68
N ALA A 117 -0.53 -9.65 -6.47
CA ALA A 117 0.26 -8.46 -6.16
C ALA A 117 1.54 -8.40 -6.99
N LEU A 118 2.27 -9.52 -7.08
CA LEU A 118 3.48 -9.59 -7.91
C LEU A 118 3.20 -9.20 -9.36
N SER A 119 2.14 -9.73 -9.94
CA SER A 119 1.74 -9.41 -11.31
C SER A 119 1.45 -7.91 -11.48
N LEU A 120 0.73 -7.32 -10.52
CA LEU A 120 0.45 -5.88 -10.53
C LEU A 120 1.73 -5.06 -10.50
N TYR A 121 2.61 -5.34 -9.53
CA TYR A 121 3.84 -4.56 -9.36
C TYR A 121 4.78 -4.69 -10.57
N HIS A 122 4.97 -5.90 -11.10
CA HIS A 122 5.78 -6.11 -12.31
C HIS A 122 5.20 -5.35 -13.51
N SER A 123 3.88 -5.38 -13.67
CA SER A 123 3.24 -4.65 -14.78
C SER A 123 3.39 -3.13 -14.67
N MET A 124 3.67 -2.63 -13.46
CA MET A 124 3.87 -1.21 -13.21
C MET A 124 5.35 -0.81 -13.16
N GLY A 125 6.24 -1.72 -13.52
CA GLY A 125 7.67 -1.42 -13.65
C GLY A 125 8.53 -1.69 -12.42
N PHE A 126 7.97 -2.37 -11.41
CA PHE A 126 8.77 -2.80 -10.28
C PHE A 126 9.58 -4.05 -10.66
N GLU A 127 10.83 -4.10 -10.21
CA GLU A 127 11.74 -5.22 -10.46
C GLU A 127 12.28 -5.78 -9.16
N GLN A 128 12.59 -7.06 -9.15
CA GLN A 128 13.16 -7.71 -7.98
C GLN A 128 14.57 -7.16 -7.71
N ALA A 129 14.77 -6.67 -6.48
CA ALA A 129 16.06 -6.15 -6.04
C ALA A 129 16.75 -7.09 -5.05
N GLU A 130 15.98 -7.79 -4.20
CA GLU A 130 16.53 -8.61 -3.12
C GLU A 130 15.50 -9.65 -2.69
N ILE A 131 15.97 -10.76 -2.12
CA ILE A 131 15.14 -11.72 -1.40
C ILE A 131 15.56 -11.67 0.07
N LYS A 132 14.57 -11.46 0.96
CA LYS A 132 14.77 -11.44 2.41
C LYS A 132 14.29 -12.77 2.98
N PRO A 133 15.20 -13.70 3.36
CA PRO A 133 14.80 -15.04 3.81
C PRO A 133 14.00 -14.97 5.12
N ALA A 134 12.97 -15.82 5.24
CA ALA A 134 12.16 -15.99 6.44
C ALA A 134 11.64 -14.68 7.02
N TYR A 135 11.26 -13.74 6.16
CA TYR A 135 10.81 -12.40 6.55
C TYR A 135 9.42 -12.43 7.21
N TYR A 136 8.52 -13.24 6.65
CA TYR A 136 7.16 -13.41 7.19
C TYR A 136 7.12 -14.66 8.06
N THR A 137 6.76 -14.49 9.34
CA THR A 137 6.66 -15.59 10.31
C THR A 137 5.33 -15.48 11.03
N ASP A 138 4.28 -16.07 10.45
CA ASP A 138 2.93 -16.00 10.99
C ASP A 138 2.27 -17.38 10.96
N ASN A 139 1.45 -17.67 11.98
CA ASN A 139 0.67 -18.90 12.08
C ASN A 139 1.49 -20.18 11.83
N ASN A 140 2.72 -20.25 12.36
CA ASN A 140 3.69 -21.34 12.16
C ASN A 140 4.17 -21.48 10.72
N ASN A 141 3.85 -20.56 9.84
CA ASN A 141 4.33 -20.52 8.46
C ASN A 141 5.47 -19.52 8.35
N VAL A 142 6.45 -19.89 7.53
CA VAL A 142 7.59 -19.03 7.23
C VAL A 142 7.65 -18.82 5.72
N GLU A 143 7.76 -17.58 5.33
CA GLU A 143 7.84 -17.22 3.92
C GLU A 143 8.87 -16.11 3.72
N ASP A 144 9.63 -16.17 2.62
CA ASP A 144 10.55 -15.11 2.25
C ASP A 144 9.80 -13.85 1.84
N ALA A 145 10.48 -12.72 1.80
CA ALA A 145 9.97 -11.52 1.15
C ALA A 145 10.78 -11.24 -0.10
N ILE A 146 10.10 -10.84 -1.16
CA ILE A 146 10.72 -10.29 -2.35
C ILE A 146 10.72 -8.78 -2.19
N LEU A 147 11.90 -8.15 -2.19
CA LEU A 147 12.00 -6.70 -2.25
C LEU A 147 11.91 -6.27 -3.70
N LEU A 148 10.88 -5.50 -4.02
CA LEU A 148 10.68 -4.92 -5.34
C LEU A 148 11.06 -3.45 -5.31
N LYS A 149 11.61 -2.95 -6.41
CA LYS A 149 12.08 -1.58 -6.55
C LYS A 149 11.66 -1.01 -7.89
N LYS A 150 11.23 0.23 -7.88
CA LYS A 150 10.92 0.99 -9.09
C LYS A 150 11.67 2.32 -9.05
N MET A 151 12.44 2.59 -10.10
CA MET A 151 13.05 3.91 -10.30
C MET A 151 12.00 4.88 -10.85
N LEU A 152 11.95 6.08 -10.30
CA LEU A 152 10.96 7.09 -10.68
C LEU A 152 11.46 8.03 -11.78
N HIS A 153 12.76 8.20 -11.86
CA HIS A 153 13.39 9.12 -12.84
C HIS A 153 14.48 8.37 -13.60
N PHE A 154 14.71 8.78 -14.83
CA PHE A 154 15.73 8.21 -15.70
C PHE A 154 16.91 9.15 -15.85
#